data_2a0fda33d6ccf8242145422dcaf4836b
#
_entry.id   2a0fda33d6ccf8242145422dcaf4836b
#
_cell.length_a   1.000
_cell.length_b   1.000
_cell.length_c   1.000
_cell.angle_alpha   90.00
_cell.angle_beta   90.00
_cell.angle_gamma   90.00
#
_symmetry.space_group_name_H-M   'P 1'
#
loop_
_entity.id
_entity.type
_entity.pdbx_description
1 polymer ?
#
loop_
_entity_poly.entity_id
_entity_poly.type
_entity_poly.pdbx_seq_one_letter_code
_entity_poly.pdbx_strand_id
1 'polypeptide(L)'
;MLQQDFITIQLPKNELVIMPTSVLTRLHQYRQLKFWHKEKGGIFLGRYRGQYIEVTDVTLPQHDDICGRFFFNRCSSLHQQTAYQQWQNSNSEITYVGEWHTHPEQFSTPSTQDITEWQSKLSGSFESMLLCIVGQSTDWFGCFQDGVISKETSSSLTSCPQNYQL
;
A
#
# COMPACT_ATOMS: atom_id res chain seq x y z
N MET A 1 -14.06 2.24 23.49
CA MET A 1 -12.93 2.53 22.59
C MET A 1 -12.65 1.29 21.78
N LEU A 2 -12.79 1.36 20.49
CA LEU A 2 -12.46 0.22 19.63
C LEU A 2 -10.94 0.06 19.61
N GLN A 3 -10.47 -1.11 20.00
CA GLN A 3 -9.07 -1.49 19.93
C GLN A 3 -8.66 -1.51 18.44
N GLN A 4 -7.68 -0.72 18.07
CA GLN A 4 -7.19 -0.70 16.70
C GLN A 4 -6.02 -1.68 16.59
N ASP A 5 -6.23 -2.77 15.86
CA ASP A 5 -5.18 -3.72 15.54
C ASP A 5 -4.32 -3.20 14.38
N PHE A 6 -3.05 -3.59 14.38
CA PHE A 6 -2.08 -3.21 13.36
C PHE A 6 -1.42 -4.45 12.76
N ILE A 7 -1.11 -4.37 11.49
CA ILE A 7 -0.12 -5.24 10.86
C ILE A 7 1.23 -4.52 10.84
N THR A 8 2.27 -5.23 11.19
CA THR A 8 3.65 -4.78 11.05
C THR A 8 4.30 -5.56 9.92
N ILE A 9 4.98 -4.87 9.01
CA ILE A 9 5.66 -5.44 7.86
C ILE A 9 7.12 -5.03 7.95
N GLN A 10 8.01 -6.01 8.13
CA GLN A 10 9.43 -5.77 8.16
C GLN A 10 9.97 -5.72 6.73
N LEU A 11 10.52 -4.61 6.36
CA LEU A 11 11.18 -4.38 5.09
C LEU A 11 12.71 -4.61 5.22
N PRO A 12 13.43 -4.80 4.11
CA PRO A 12 14.89 -4.78 4.10
C PRO A 12 15.47 -3.52 4.73
N LYS A 13 16.74 -3.56 5.15
CA LYS A 13 17.47 -2.45 5.80
C LYS A 13 16.86 -1.98 7.13
N ASN A 14 16.17 -2.88 7.84
CA ASN A 14 15.53 -2.63 9.14
C ASN A 14 14.42 -1.57 9.11
N GLU A 15 13.82 -1.31 7.97
CA GLU A 15 12.64 -0.48 7.88
C GLU A 15 11.40 -1.26 8.31
N LEU A 16 10.46 -0.58 8.95
CA LEU A 16 9.21 -1.18 9.43
C LEU A 16 8.02 -0.38 8.94
N VAL A 17 7.04 -1.08 8.37
CA VAL A 17 5.72 -0.50 8.08
C VAL A 17 4.76 -0.87 9.21
N ILE A 18 4.02 0.11 9.68
CA ILE A 18 2.91 -0.06 10.63
C ILE A 18 1.63 0.37 9.91
N MET A 19 0.69 -0.54 9.78
CA MET A 19 -0.55 -0.31 9.04
C MET A 19 -1.75 -0.76 9.87
N PRO A 20 -2.80 0.08 10.04
CA PRO A 20 -4.04 -0.35 10.65
C PRO A 20 -4.67 -1.52 9.87
N THR A 21 -5.16 -2.55 10.55
CA THR A 21 -5.85 -3.67 9.91
C THR A 21 -7.08 -3.22 9.12
N SER A 22 -7.71 -2.13 9.53
CA SER A 22 -8.83 -1.52 8.80
C SER A 22 -8.45 -1.07 7.39
N VAL A 23 -7.23 -0.60 7.17
CA VAL A 23 -6.72 -0.27 5.83
C VAL A 23 -6.65 -1.54 4.99
N LEU A 24 -6.02 -2.58 5.50
CA LEU A 24 -5.89 -3.86 4.77
C LEU A 24 -7.26 -4.49 4.47
N THR A 25 -8.20 -4.42 5.41
CA THR A 25 -9.57 -4.90 5.22
C THR A 25 -10.27 -4.20 4.06
N ARG A 26 -10.05 -2.90 3.90
CA ARG A 26 -10.59 -2.14 2.75
C ARG A 26 -10.00 -2.62 1.42
N LEU A 27 -8.70 -2.92 1.37
CA LEU A 27 -8.05 -3.46 0.17
C LEU A 27 -8.63 -4.83 -0.20
N HIS A 28 -8.84 -5.69 0.79
CA HIS A 28 -9.34 -7.05 0.58
C HIS A 28 -10.76 -7.10 -0.02
N GLN A 29 -11.54 -6.04 0.07
CA GLN A 29 -12.84 -5.94 -0.60
C GLN A 29 -12.72 -5.94 -2.12
N TYR A 30 -11.55 -5.62 -2.67
CA TYR A 30 -11.27 -5.57 -4.10
C TYR A 30 -10.60 -6.81 -4.66
N ARG A 31 -10.42 -7.89 -3.87
CA ARG A 31 -9.83 -9.15 -4.33
C ARG A 31 -10.51 -9.66 -5.59
N GLN A 32 -9.71 -10.09 -6.57
CA GLN A 32 -10.20 -10.62 -7.85
C GLN A 32 -10.61 -12.10 -7.72
N LEU A 33 -11.69 -12.37 -6.99
CA LEU A 33 -12.15 -13.72 -6.69
C LEU A 33 -12.86 -14.42 -7.87
N LYS A 34 -13.25 -13.65 -8.91
CA LYS A 34 -13.97 -14.15 -10.06
C LYS A 34 -13.26 -13.76 -11.36
N PHE A 35 -13.42 -14.57 -12.41
CA PHE A 35 -12.71 -14.39 -13.67
C PHE A 35 -13.01 -13.06 -14.39
N TRP A 36 -14.18 -12.45 -14.11
CA TRP A 36 -14.55 -11.15 -14.68
C TRP A 36 -14.11 -9.94 -13.83
N HIS A 37 -13.57 -10.17 -12.63
CA HIS A 37 -13.02 -9.08 -11.84
C HIS A 37 -11.79 -8.50 -12.52
N LYS A 38 -11.72 -7.18 -12.52
CA LYS A 38 -10.59 -6.42 -13.04
C LYS A 38 -9.65 -6.05 -11.90
N GLU A 39 -8.39 -5.81 -12.21
CA GLU A 39 -7.45 -5.24 -11.26
C GLU A 39 -7.94 -3.89 -10.75
N LYS A 40 -7.73 -3.65 -9.48
CA LYS A 40 -8.04 -2.43 -8.76
C LYS A 40 -6.82 -1.99 -7.97
N GLY A 41 -6.74 -0.69 -7.68
CA GLY A 41 -5.58 -0.17 -6.95
C GLY A 41 -5.77 1.25 -6.48
N GLY A 42 -4.73 1.77 -5.87
CA GLY A 42 -4.65 3.13 -5.34
C GLY A 42 -3.30 3.40 -4.70
N ILE A 43 -3.25 4.37 -3.80
CA ILE A 43 -2.05 4.77 -3.10
C ILE A 43 -2.22 4.65 -1.59
N PHE A 44 -1.13 4.39 -0.89
CA PHE A 44 -1.03 4.51 0.56
C PHE A 44 -0.68 5.95 0.94
N LEU A 45 -1.33 6.42 1.98
CA LEU A 45 -1.08 7.70 2.62
C LEU A 45 -0.56 7.45 4.04
N GLY A 46 0.43 8.21 4.47
CA GLY A 46 1.05 8.00 5.76
C GLY A 46 2.18 8.96 6.05
N ARG A 47 2.99 8.61 7.04
CA ARG A 47 4.09 9.43 7.54
C ARG A 47 5.38 8.62 7.58
N TYR A 48 6.48 9.30 7.34
CA TYR A 48 7.81 8.79 7.64
C TYR A 48 8.21 9.19 9.06
N ARG A 49 8.60 8.19 9.86
CA ARG A 49 9.04 8.39 11.25
C ARG A 49 10.39 7.69 11.47
N GLY A 50 11.47 8.33 11.01
CA GLY A 50 12.78 7.71 10.99
C GLY A 50 12.79 6.49 10.06
N GLN A 51 12.98 5.31 10.63
CA GLN A 51 12.95 4.02 9.89
C GLN A 51 11.54 3.40 9.79
N TYR A 52 10.50 4.13 10.20
CA TYR A 52 9.13 3.62 10.16
C TYR A 52 8.33 4.32 9.08
N ILE A 53 7.50 3.55 8.38
CA ILE A 53 6.42 4.06 7.54
C ILE A 53 5.12 3.80 8.30
N GLU A 54 4.48 4.85 8.79
CA GLU A 54 3.18 4.78 9.43
C GLU A 54 2.10 5.02 8.38
N VAL A 55 1.43 3.95 7.93
CA VAL A 55 0.29 4.07 7.03
C VAL A 55 -0.92 4.55 7.84
N THR A 56 -1.54 5.62 7.38
CA THR A 56 -2.71 6.21 8.05
C THR A 56 -4.00 6.01 7.26
N ASP A 57 -3.90 5.98 5.94
CA ASP A 57 -5.05 5.83 5.05
C ASP A 57 -4.64 5.28 3.68
N VAL A 58 -5.61 5.06 2.83
CA VAL A 58 -5.46 4.54 1.47
C VAL A 58 -6.50 5.16 0.55
N THR A 59 -6.13 5.46 -0.70
CA THR A 59 -7.13 5.77 -1.72
C THR A 59 -7.68 4.49 -2.32
N LEU A 60 -8.96 4.49 -2.61
CA LEU A 60 -9.66 3.37 -3.24
C LEU A 60 -9.79 3.61 -4.75
N PRO A 61 -10.05 2.54 -5.54
CA PRO A 61 -10.21 2.65 -6.99
C PRO A 61 -11.25 3.70 -7.37
N GLN A 62 -10.95 4.46 -8.41
CA GLN A 62 -11.84 5.49 -8.95
C GLN A 62 -12.45 5.02 -10.26
N HIS A 63 -13.61 5.58 -10.64
CA HIS A 63 -14.35 5.14 -11.83
C HIS A 63 -13.63 5.44 -13.14
N ASP A 64 -12.79 6.45 -13.17
CA ASP A 64 -11.99 6.89 -14.32
C ASP A 64 -10.58 6.28 -14.35
N ASP A 65 -10.23 5.41 -13.39
CA ASP A 65 -9.05 4.56 -13.51
C ASP A 65 -9.27 3.53 -14.62
N ILE A 66 -8.23 3.28 -15.41
CA ILE A 66 -8.29 2.32 -16.51
C ILE A 66 -7.78 0.97 -16.02
N CYS A 67 -8.61 -0.04 -16.10
CA CYS A 67 -8.24 -1.37 -15.60
C CYS A 67 -8.79 -2.51 -16.46
N GLY A 68 -8.06 -3.60 -16.51
CA GLY A 68 -8.44 -4.88 -17.08
C GLY A 68 -8.20 -6.01 -16.09
N ARG A 69 -8.31 -7.26 -16.54
CA ARG A 69 -8.09 -8.42 -15.67
C ARG A 69 -6.64 -8.52 -15.17
N PHE A 70 -5.68 -8.05 -15.95
CA PHE A 70 -4.24 -8.20 -15.73
C PHE A 70 -3.48 -6.89 -15.79
N PHE A 71 -4.16 -5.77 -15.63
CA PHE A 71 -3.53 -4.45 -15.54
C PHE A 71 -4.40 -3.45 -14.79
N PHE A 72 -3.75 -2.54 -14.10
CA PHE A 72 -4.33 -1.38 -13.46
C PHE A 72 -3.52 -0.13 -13.80
N ASN A 73 -4.17 0.86 -14.41
CA ASN A 73 -3.58 2.17 -14.65
C ASN A 73 -4.33 3.23 -13.86
N ARG A 74 -3.68 3.75 -12.84
CA ARG A 74 -4.19 4.83 -11.99
C ARG A 74 -4.17 6.15 -12.77
N CYS A 75 -5.30 6.51 -13.35
CA CYS A 75 -5.45 7.71 -14.18
C CYS A 75 -6.19 8.83 -13.45
N SER A 76 -7.00 8.50 -12.46
CA SER A 76 -7.82 9.48 -11.76
C SER A 76 -6.98 10.51 -11.01
N SER A 77 -7.25 11.78 -11.26
CA SER A 77 -6.66 12.88 -10.48
C SER A 77 -7.12 12.91 -9.03
N LEU A 78 -8.16 12.17 -8.68
CA LEU A 78 -8.69 12.11 -7.30
C LEU A 78 -7.70 11.48 -6.33
N HIS A 79 -6.86 10.54 -6.76
CA HIS A 79 -5.80 9.99 -5.91
C HIS A 79 -4.81 11.09 -5.49
N GLN A 80 -4.36 11.91 -6.44
CA GLN A 80 -3.44 13.01 -6.17
C GLN A 80 -4.09 14.12 -5.34
N GLN A 81 -5.34 14.46 -5.65
CA GLN A 81 -6.10 15.46 -4.88
C GLN A 81 -6.27 15.03 -3.43
N THR A 82 -6.60 13.76 -3.18
CA THR A 82 -6.72 13.21 -1.82
C THR A 82 -5.38 13.29 -1.09
N ALA A 83 -4.29 12.89 -1.73
CA ALA A 83 -2.95 13.01 -1.14
C ALA A 83 -2.60 14.46 -0.79
N TYR A 84 -2.88 15.39 -1.68
CA TYR A 84 -2.62 16.82 -1.45
C TYR A 84 -3.45 17.40 -0.30
N GLN A 85 -4.74 17.06 -0.23
CA GLN A 85 -5.61 17.47 0.88
C GLN A 85 -5.12 16.93 2.23
N GLN A 86 -4.74 15.65 2.29
CA GLN A 86 -4.19 15.06 3.51
C GLN A 86 -2.88 15.72 3.92
N TRP A 87 -2.02 16.01 2.97
CA TRP A 87 -0.77 16.73 3.19
C TRP A 87 -1.03 18.13 3.78
N GLN A 88 -1.95 18.90 3.19
CA GLN A 88 -2.33 20.22 3.71
C GLN A 88 -2.94 20.15 5.11
N ASN A 89 -3.90 19.23 5.33
CA ASN A 89 -4.63 19.12 6.60
C ASN A 89 -3.77 18.61 7.76
N SER A 90 -2.66 17.94 7.46
CA SER A 90 -1.73 17.38 8.44
C SER A 90 -0.50 18.24 8.70
N ASN A 91 -0.48 19.50 8.25
CA ASN A 91 0.72 20.35 8.32
C ASN A 91 1.94 19.69 7.62
N SER A 92 1.73 19.12 6.45
CA SER A 92 2.75 18.46 5.62
C SER A 92 3.30 17.14 6.20
N GLU A 93 2.64 16.55 7.18
CA GLU A 93 3.10 15.29 7.77
C GLU A 93 2.64 14.05 6.98
N ILE A 94 1.37 14.05 6.52
CA ILE A 94 0.83 12.92 5.76
C ILE A 94 1.12 13.12 4.29
N THR A 95 1.73 12.13 3.66
CA THR A 95 2.14 12.16 2.26
C THR A 95 1.88 10.82 1.58
N TYR A 96 2.17 10.74 0.30
CA TYR A 96 2.17 9.52 -0.49
C TYR A 96 3.34 8.64 -0.07
N VAL A 97 3.04 7.43 0.46
CA VAL A 97 4.06 6.51 1.00
C VAL A 97 4.11 5.16 0.29
N GLY A 98 3.27 4.94 -0.70
CA GLY A 98 3.28 3.69 -1.45
C GLY A 98 2.09 3.47 -2.36
N GLU A 99 2.09 2.32 -3.03
CA GLU A 99 1.06 1.92 -3.99
C GLU A 99 0.55 0.51 -3.70
N TRP A 100 -0.68 0.26 -4.09
CA TRP A 100 -1.28 -1.07 -4.05
C TRP A 100 -2.12 -1.34 -5.30
N HIS A 101 -2.17 -2.60 -5.70
CA HIS A 101 -3.15 -3.10 -6.67
C HIS A 101 -3.47 -4.56 -6.41
N THR A 102 -4.49 -5.08 -7.09
CA THR A 102 -4.91 -6.48 -6.97
C THR A 102 -4.39 -7.30 -8.13
N HIS A 103 -4.18 -8.59 -7.88
CA HIS A 103 -3.89 -9.60 -8.90
C HIS A 103 -4.89 -10.74 -8.84
N PRO A 104 -5.18 -11.42 -9.96
CA PRO A 104 -6.09 -12.57 -10.01
C PRO A 104 -5.48 -13.88 -9.52
N GLU A 105 -4.22 -13.87 -9.10
CA GLU A 105 -3.55 -15.07 -8.58
C GLU A 105 -3.86 -15.30 -7.11
N GLN A 106 -3.85 -16.59 -6.72
CA GLN A 106 -4.03 -17.01 -5.34
C GLN A 106 -2.90 -16.49 -4.45
N PHE A 107 -1.66 -16.66 -4.91
CA PHE A 107 -0.43 -16.20 -4.27
C PHE A 107 0.23 -15.17 -5.19
N SER A 108 -0.07 -13.91 -4.97
CA SER A 108 0.36 -12.83 -5.86
C SER A 108 1.84 -12.52 -5.70
N THR A 109 2.46 -12.19 -6.82
CA THR A 109 3.82 -11.66 -6.91
C THR A 109 3.87 -10.60 -8.00
N PRO A 110 4.83 -9.66 -7.98
CA PRO A 110 4.97 -8.67 -9.01
C PRO A 110 5.19 -9.30 -10.39
N SER A 111 4.47 -8.81 -11.38
CA SER A 111 4.73 -9.11 -12.79
C SER A 111 5.92 -8.30 -13.30
N THR A 112 6.44 -8.67 -14.46
CA THR A 112 7.49 -7.87 -15.15
C THR A 112 6.99 -6.46 -15.44
N GLN A 113 5.71 -6.31 -15.78
CA GLN A 113 5.09 -5.01 -16.01
C GLN A 113 5.07 -4.16 -14.74
N ASP A 114 4.67 -4.73 -13.59
CA ASP A 114 4.66 -4.01 -12.30
C ASP A 114 6.06 -3.48 -11.96
N ILE A 115 7.06 -4.34 -12.07
CA ILE A 115 8.46 -3.98 -11.80
C ILE A 115 8.90 -2.81 -12.69
N THR A 116 8.63 -2.91 -13.99
CA THR A 116 8.99 -1.86 -14.97
C THR A 116 8.29 -0.54 -14.67
N GLU A 117 6.99 -0.59 -14.36
CA GLU A 117 6.21 0.61 -14.05
C GLU A 117 6.66 1.26 -12.74
N TRP A 118 6.89 0.48 -11.68
CA TRP A 118 7.39 1.00 -10.41
C TRP A 118 8.78 1.62 -10.55
N GLN A 119 9.69 0.96 -11.26
CA GLN A 119 11.02 1.52 -11.52
C GLN A 119 10.95 2.84 -12.29
N SER A 120 10.03 2.97 -13.24
CA SER A 120 9.83 4.21 -13.98
C SER A 120 9.17 5.31 -13.15
N LYS A 121 8.05 4.98 -12.47
CA LYS A 121 7.23 5.96 -11.74
C LYS A 121 7.89 6.44 -10.44
N LEU A 122 8.64 5.57 -9.77
CA LEU A 122 9.20 5.84 -8.44
C LEU A 122 10.69 6.24 -8.48
N SER A 123 11.30 6.33 -9.66
CA SER A 123 12.73 6.62 -9.82
C SER A 123 13.20 7.94 -9.19
N GLY A 124 12.30 8.90 -8.96
CA GLY A 124 12.59 10.16 -8.29
C GLY A 124 12.30 10.17 -6.78
N SER A 125 11.89 9.04 -6.19
CA SER A 125 11.59 8.97 -4.76
C SER A 125 12.88 8.91 -3.95
N PHE A 126 12.99 9.78 -2.95
CA PHE A 126 14.11 9.78 -1.99
C PHE A 126 13.85 8.85 -0.81
N GLU A 127 12.59 8.61 -0.49
CA GLU A 127 12.16 7.75 0.61
C GLU A 127 11.76 6.38 0.08
N SER A 128 11.78 5.39 0.97
CA SER A 128 11.25 4.06 0.66
C SER A 128 9.75 4.12 0.41
N MET A 129 9.29 3.45 -0.65
CA MET A 129 7.88 3.40 -1.02
C MET A 129 7.34 1.99 -0.76
N LEU A 130 6.28 1.89 0.04
CA LEU A 130 5.59 0.63 0.27
C LEU A 130 4.89 0.17 -1.02
N LEU A 131 5.06 -1.11 -1.35
CA LEU A 131 4.38 -1.76 -2.47
C LEU A 131 3.54 -2.93 -1.95
N CYS A 132 2.30 -3.03 -2.41
CA CYS A 132 1.41 -4.13 -2.04
C CYS A 132 0.66 -4.67 -3.25
N ILE A 133 0.62 -5.99 -3.39
CA ILE A 133 -0.24 -6.68 -4.34
C ILE A 133 -1.20 -7.56 -3.56
N VAL A 134 -2.49 -7.30 -3.71
CA VAL A 134 -3.55 -8.05 -3.05
C VAL A 134 -3.94 -9.25 -3.91
N GLY A 135 -3.60 -10.44 -3.48
CA GLY A 135 -3.96 -11.69 -4.13
C GLY A 135 -5.32 -12.22 -3.69
N GLN A 136 -5.72 -13.37 -4.21
CA GLN A 136 -6.97 -14.01 -3.81
C GLN A 136 -6.92 -14.58 -2.39
N SER A 137 -5.78 -15.11 -1.97
CA SER A 137 -5.58 -15.73 -0.65
C SER A 137 -4.51 -15.04 0.18
N THR A 138 -3.40 -14.63 -0.43
CA THR A 138 -2.29 -13.94 0.25
C THR A 138 -1.94 -12.65 -0.46
N ASP A 139 -1.43 -11.71 0.30
CA ASP A 139 -0.91 -10.45 -0.19
C ASP A 139 0.61 -10.51 -0.30
N TRP A 140 1.15 -9.79 -1.26
CA TRP A 140 2.59 -9.55 -1.40
C TRP A 140 2.90 -8.13 -0.93
N PHE A 141 3.90 -7.99 -0.07
CA PHE A 141 4.45 -6.70 0.34
C PHE A 141 5.91 -6.59 -0.05
N GLY A 142 6.29 -5.39 -0.40
CA GLY A 142 7.67 -5.05 -0.70
C GLY A 142 7.90 -3.55 -0.62
N CYS A 143 9.08 -3.12 -0.99
CA CYS A 143 9.41 -1.71 -1.08
C CYS A 143 10.25 -1.41 -2.32
N PHE A 144 10.09 -0.17 -2.78
CA PHE A 144 11.00 0.44 -3.73
C PHE A 144 11.93 1.39 -2.95
N GLN A 145 13.23 1.19 -3.08
CA GLN A 145 14.23 2.05 -2.47
C GLN A 145 15.49 2.07 -3.33
N ASP A 146 16.00 3.25 -3.62
CA ASP A 146 17.24 3.45 -4.41
C ASP A 146 17.24 2.69 -5.76
N GLY A 147 16.10 2.66 -6.44
CA GLY A 147 15.94 1.95 -7.71
C GLY A 147 15.75 0.44 -7.61
N VAL A 148 15.72 -0.11 -6.40
CA VAL A 148 15.59 -1.54 -6.14
C VAL A 148 14.23 -1.86 -5.55
N ILE A 149 13.59 -2.92 -6.07
CA ILE A 149 12.36 -3.48 -5.51
C ILE A 149 12.74 -4.72 -4.71
N SER A 150 12.38 -4.74 -3.44
CA SER A 150 12.66 -5.82 -2.51
C SER A 150 11.40 -6.31 -1.84
N LYS A 151 11.28 -7.65 -1.66
CA LYS A 151 10.17 -8.24 -0.91
C LYS A 151 10.36 -8.01 0.60
N GLU A 152 9.26 -7.97 1.35
CA GLU A 152 9.27 -8.03 2.81
C GLU A 152 10.08 -9.21 3.35
N THR A 153 10.65 -9.06 4.53
CA THR A 153 11.33 -10.16 5.24
C THR A 153 10.38 -10.90 6.16
N SER A 154 9.40 -10.23 6.74
CA SER A 154 8.34 -10.82 7.54
C SER A 154 7.16 -9.86 7.71
N SER A 155 5.98 -10.42 8.02
CA SER A 155 4.82 -9.64 8.46
C SER A 155 4.14 -10.32 9.65
N SER A 156 3.57 -9.53 10.54
CA SER A 156 2.87 -10.03 11.73
C SER A 156 1.69 -9.14 12.11
N LEU A 157 0.65 -9.78 12.64
CA LEU A 157 -0.48 -9.08 13.23
C LEU A 157 -0.14 -8.74 14.69
N THR A 158 -0.26 -7.50 15.07
CA THR A 158 -0.05 -7.03 16.43
C THR A 158 -1.35 -6.42 16.95
N SER A 159 -1.90 -7.00 18.00
CA SER A 159 -2.98 -6.38 18.77
C SER A 159 -2.39 -5.37 19.76
N CYS A 160 -3.01 -4.21 19.88
CA CYS A 160 -2.57 -3.21 20.84
C CYS A 160 -2.71 -3.76 22.27
N PRO A 161 -1.66 -3.77 23.11
CA PRO A 161 -1.79 -4.20 24.48
C PRO A 161 -2.75 -3.29 25.25
N GLN A 162 -3.61 -3.88 26.09
CA GLN A 162 -4.66 -3.16 26.84
C GLN A 162 -4.15 -2.20 27.92
N ASN A 163 -2.85 -1.97 28.06
CA ASN A 163 -2.24 -1.28 29.18
C ASN A 163 -1.37 -0.07 28.76
N TYR A 164 -2.00 0.96 28.20
CA TYR A 164 -1.50 2.33 28.33
C TYR A 164 -2.69 3.22 28.70
N GLN A 165 -3.05 3.18 29.98
CA GLN A 165 -3.71 4.31 30.63
C GLN A 165 -2.61 5.34 30.93
N LEU A 166 -2.66 6.46 30.23
CA LEU A 166 -2.03 7.71 30.69
C LEU A 166 -2.98 8.45 31.62
#